data_fdd7c4d32ae62788074990ba435d8e94
#
_entry.id   fdd7c4d32ae62788074990ba435d8e94
#
_cell.length_a   1.000
_cell.length_b   1.000
_cell.length_c   1.000
_cell.angle_alpha   90.00
_cell.angle_beta   90.00
_cell.angle_gamma   90.00
#
_symmetry.space_group_name_H-M   'P 1'
#
loop_
_entity.id
_entity.type
_entity.pdbx_description
1 polymer ?
#
loop_
_entity_poly.entity_id
_entity_poly.type
_entity_poly.pdbx_seq_one_letter_code
_entity_poly.pdbx_strand_id
1 'polypeptide(L)'
;MKEKDIESMQHTTWRCQYHVVFAPKCRRMVIYGQIKKDIGQILRKLCEQKGVEIIEAQACPDHIHMLLSISPKYSVSQIMGYLKGKSSLMIFDRHANLKYKYGDRHFWARGYYVDTVGRNKKQIQEYIKRQLETDQIADQMSLKEFVDPFTGNKNTKA
;
A
#
# COMPACT_ATOMS: atom_id res chain seq x y z
N MET A 1 -0.45 9.59 -29.85
CA MET A 1 0.19 9.27 -28.54
C MET A 1 -0.53 8.09 -27.93
N LYS A 2 0.11 6.96 -27.82
CA LYS A 2 -0.46 5.88 -27.02
C LYS A 2 -0.41 6.31 -25.55
N GLU A 3 -1.56 6.45 -24.93
CA GLU A 3 -1.60 6.57 -23.47
C GLU A 3 -0.91 5.33 -22.89
N LYS A 4 0.19 5.54 -22.20
CA LYS A 4 1.02 4.47 -21.59
C LYS A 4 0.28 3.60 -20.58
N ASP A 5 -0.95 3.97 -20.28
CA ASP A 5 -1.75 3.36 -19.20
C ASP A 5 -2.80 2.36 -19.69
N ILE A 6 -2.89 2.18 -21.01
CA ILE A 6 -3.86 1.23 -21.57
C ILE A 6 -3.18 -0.11 -21.76
N GLU A 7 -3.69 -1.08 -21.05
CA GLU A 7 -3.25 -2.47 -21.10
C GLU A 7 -4.12 -3.29 -22.05
N SER A 8 -3.63 -4.42 -22.48
CA SER A 8 -4.41 -5.32 -23.32
C SER A 8 -4.41 -6.74 -22.80
N MET A 9 -5.58 -7.36 -22.80
CA MET A 9 -5.78 -8.79 -22.81
C MET A 9 -6.27 -9.22 -24.19
N GLN A 10 -6.27 -10.53 -24.44
CA GLN A 10 -6.82 -11.06 -25.70
C GLN A 10 -8.20 -10.45 -25.97
N HIS A 11 -8.34 -9.70 -27.06
CA HIS A 11 -9.55 -8.99 -27.49
C HIS A 11 -10.10 -7.91 -26.54
N THR A 12 -9.37 -7.53 -25.52
CA THR A 12 -9.79 -6.51 -24.54
C THR A 12 -8.67 -5.53 -24.22
N THR A 13 -8.95 -4.26 -24.35
CA THR A 13 -8.10 -3.20 -23.82
C THR A 13 -8.67 -2.70 -22.50
N TRP A 14 -7.81 -2.36 -21.54
CA TRP A 14 -8.27 -1.98 -20.21
C TRP A 14 -7.34 -0.99 -19.53
N ARG A 15 -7.91 -0.23 -18.62
CA ARG A 15 -7.19 0.63 -17.69
C ARG A 15 -7.92 0.56 -16.36
N CYS A 16 -7.47 -0.33 -15.49
CA CYS A 16 -8.06 -0.60 -14.19
C CYS A 16 -7.03 -0.27 -13.12
N GLN A 17 -7.05 0.95 -12.66
CA GLN A 17 -6.09 1.46 -11.68
C GLN A 17 -6.79 1.82 -10.39
N TYR A 18 -6.14 1.49 -9.28
CA TYR A 18 -6.69 1.64 -7.94
C TYR A 18 -5.64 2.20 -6.99
N HIS A 19 -6.05 3.16 -6.20
CA HIS A 19 -5.31 3.59 -5.03
C HIS A 19 -5.78 2.76 -3.84
N VAL A 20 -4.87 1.98 -3.25
CA VAL A 20 -5.15 1.15 -2.09
C VAL A 20 -4.31 1.59 -0.90
N VAL A 21 -4.90 1.53 0.28
CA VAL A 21 -4.21 1.83 1.54
C VAL A 21 -4.52 0.74 2.54
N PHE A 22 -3.51 0.21 3.18
CA PHE A 22 -3.66 -0.79 4.24
C PHE A 22 -2.60 -0.61 5.32
N ALA A 23 -2.89 -1.11 6.51
CA ALA A 23 -2.12 -0.82 7.69
C ALA A 23 -1.79 -2.07 8.49
N PRO A 24 -0.68 -2.08 9.23
CA PRO A 24 -0.43 -3.09 10.24
C PRO A 24 -1.56 -3.16 11.27
N LYS A 25 -1.74 -4.32 11.86
CA LYS A 25 -2.71 -4.55 12.92
C LYS A 25 -2.55 -3.53 14.05
N CYS A 26 -3.66 -2.93 14.47
CA CYS A 26 -3.69 -1.83 15.44
C CYS A 26 -2.91 -0.57 15.00
N ARG A 27 -2.66 -0.41 13.71
CA ARG A 27 -1.85 0.70 13.14
C ARG A 27 -0.52 0.88 13.87
N ARG A 28 0.13 -0.20 14.22
CA ARG A 28 1.44 -0.13 14.88
C ARG A 28 2.48 0.49 13.96
N MET A 29 3.28 1.37 14.51
CA MET A 29 4.38 2.03 13.80
C MET A 29 5.58 1.08 13.75
N VAL A 30 5.54 0.13 12.82
CA VAL A 30 6.57 -0.93 12.68
C VAL A 30 7.26 -0.93 11.32
N ILE A 31 6.78 -0.14 10.37
CA ILE A 31 7.30 -0.14 8.99
C ILE A 31 8.45 0.87 8.87
N TYR A 32 9.64 0.47 9.29
CA TYR A 32 10.87 1.22 9.06
C TYR A 32 12.09 0.30 9.06
N GLY A 33 13.22 0.85 8.67
CA GLY A 33 14.49 0.10 8.62
C GLY A 33 14.41 -1.11 7.71
N GLN A 34 14.89 -2.25 8.20
CA GLN A 34 14.94 -3.48 7.43
C GLN A 34 13.55 -4.04 7.12
N ILE A 35 12.61 -3.92 8.05
CA ILE A 35 11.21 -4.37 7.84
C ILE A 35 10.60 -3.63 6.66
N LYS A 36 10.79 -2.33 6.56
CA LYS A 36 10.29 -1.51 5.44
C LYS A 36 10.83 -1.99 4.10
N LYS A 37 12.12 -2.28 4.02
CA LYS A 37 12.78 -2.80 2.81
C LYS A 37 12.22 -4.17 2.44
N ASP A 38 12.08 -5.06 3.40
CA ASP A 38 11.56 -6.40 3.18
C ASP A 38 10.11 -6.37 2.72
N ILE A 39 9.26 -5.55 3.31
CA ILE A 39 7.86 -5.37 2.90
C ILE A 39 7.80 -4.87 1.45
N GLY A 40 8.59 -3.88 1.10
CA GLY A 40 8.66 -3.36 -0.26
C GLY A 40 9.04 -4.43 -1.28
N GLN A 41 10.07 -5.21 -1.00
CA GLN A 41 10.52 -6.31 -1.85
C GLN A 41 9.48 -7.42 -1.97
N ILE A 42 8.87 -7.80 -0.86
CA ILE A 42 7.82 -8.84 -0.81
C ILE A 42 6.62 -8.43 -1.65
N LEU A 43 6.10 -7.23 -1.46
CA LEU A 43 4.93 -6.73 -2.20
C LEU A 43 5.23 -6.62 -3.70
N ARG A 44 6.42 -6.15 -4.07
CA ARG A 44 6.84 -6.10 -5.47
C ARG A 44 6.82 -7.49 -6.10
N LYS A 45 7.43 -8.46 -5.45
CA LYS A 45 7.48 -9.85 -5.94
C LYS A 45 6.08 -10.45 -6.09
N LEU A 46 5.23 -10.25 -5.10
CA LEU A 46 3.85 -10.76 -5.12
C LEU A 46 3.03 -10.11 -6.24
N CYS A 47 3.18 -8.81 -6.46
CA CYS A 47 2.54 -8.12 -7.58
C CYS A 47 3.02 -8.66 -8.93
N GLU A 48 4.32 -8.85 -9.10
CA GLU A 48 4.89 -9.45 -10.31
C GLU A 48 4.31 -10.84 -10.60
N GLN A 49 4.15 -11.67 -9.59
CA GLN A 49 3.58 -13.01 -9.71
C GLN A 49 2.13 -13.01 -10.22
N LYS A 50 1.39 -11.94 -9.97
CA LYS A 50 0.00 -11.77 -10.42
C LYS A 50 -0.14 -10.87 -11.64
N GLY A 51 0.96 -10.40 -12.20
CA GLY A 51 0.93 -9.45 -13.31
C GLY A 51 0.32 -8.10 -12.93
N VAL A 52 0.37 -7.73 -11.66
CA VAL A 52 -0.06 -6.43 -11.14
C VAL A 52 1.10 -5.45 -11.24
N GLU A 53 0.89 -4.35 -11.94
CA GLU A 53 1.88 -3.27 -12.01
C GLU A 53 1.74 -2.34 -10.81
N ILE A 54 2.86 -2.07 -10.15
CA ILE A 54 2.95 -1.01 -9.13
C ILE A 54 3.35 0.27 -9.84
N ILE A 55 2.41 1.20 -9.99
CA ILE A 55 2.67 2.48 -10.65
C ILE A 55 3.40 3.42 -9.68
N GLU A 56 2.95 3.46 -8.45
CA GLU A 56 3.55 4.23 -7.36
C GLU A 56 3.28 3.51 -6.05
N ALA A 57 4.19 3.55 -5.11
CA ALA A 57 3.99 2.99 -3.78
C ALA A 57 4.82 3.73 -2.75
N GLN A 58 4.30 3.84 -1.56
CA GLN A 58 4.97 4.43 -0.42
C GLN A 58 4.65 3.65 0.84
N ALA A 59 5.69 3.24 1.56
CA ALA A 59 5.57 2.65 2.88
C ALA A 59 5.82 3.71 3.95
N CYS A 60 4.77 4.02 4.68
CA CYS A 60 4.82 4.88 5.87
C CYS A 60 4.93 4.02 7.12
N PRO A 61 5.34 4.57 8.29
CA PRO A 61 5.55 3.76 9.49
C PRO A 61 4.35 2.92 9.94
N ASP A 62 3.13 3.40 9.71
CA ASP A 62 1.88 2.77 10.17
C ASP A 62 0.91 2.39 9.05
N HIS A 63 1.29 2.56 7.79
CA HIS A 63 0.45 2.23 6.65
C HIS A 63 1.23 2.19 5.34
N ILE A 64 0.59 1.63 4.31
CA ILE A 64 1.13 1.57 2.96
C ILE A 64 0.12 2.13 1.98
N HIS A 65 0.60 3.00 1.09
CA HIS A 65 -0.12 3.46 -0.10
C HIS A 65 0.42 2.76 -1.33
N MET A 66 -0.46 2.29 -2.19
CA MET A 66 -0.08 1.74 -3.47
C MET A 66 -1.05 2.19 -4.57
N LEU A 67 -0.52 2.60 -5.68
CA LEU A 67 -1.27 2.80 -6.93
C LEU A 67 -1.00 1.60 -7.83
N LEU A 68 -2.02 0.78 -8.04
CA LEU A 68 -1.90 -0.50 -8.71
C LEU A 68 -2.70 -0.52 -10.02
N SER A 69 -2.13 -1.14 -11.04
CA SER A 69 -2.83 -1.54 -12.26
C SER A 69 -3.16 -3.02 -12.17
N ILE A 70 -4.44 -3.35 -12.08
CA ILE A 70 -4.93 -4.72 -11.88
C ILE A 70 -5.75 -5.14 -13.09
N SER A 71 -5.38 -6.29 -13.69
CA SER A 71 -6.14 -6.86 -14.81
C SER A 71 -7.60 -7.12 -14.43
N PRO A 72 -8.58 -6.87 -15.33
CA PRO A 72 -9.98 -7.14 -15.06
C PRO A 72 -10.31 -8.62 -14.83
N LYS A 73 -9.38 -9.55 -15.10
CA LYS A 73 -9.54 -10.95 -14.72
C LYS A 73 -9.49 -11.20 -13.20
N TYR A 74 -9.00 -10.24 -12.42
CA TYR A 74 -8.96 -10.29 -10.96
C TYR A 74 -9.85 -9.21 -10.36
N SER A 75 -10.54 -9.55 -9.28
CA SER A 75 -11.14 -8.51 -8.43
C SER A 75 -10.08 -7.85 -7.54
N VAL A 76 -10.35 -6.65 -7.09
CA VAL A 76 -9.49 -5.96 -6.11
C VAL A 76 -9.38 -6.80 -4.83
N SER A 77 -10.48 -7.38 -4.37
CA SER A 77 -10.48 -8.20 -3.15
C SER A 77 -9.61 -9.46 -3.29
N GLN A 78 -9.57 -10.10 -4.45
CA GLN A 78 -8.68 -11.22 -4.71
C GLN A 78 -7.21 -10.81 -4.61
N ILE A 79 -6.85 -9.71 -5.23
CA ILE A 79 -5.48 -9.19 -5.19
C ILE A 79 -5.10 -8.75 -3.77
N MET A 80 -5.97 -8.02 -3.08
CA MET A 80 -5.69 -7.57 -1.71
C MET A 80 -5.60 -8.74 -0.73
N GLY A 81 -6.46 -9.74 -0.86
CA GLY A 81 -6.38 -10.97 -0.07
C GLY A 81 -5.06 -11.70 -0.29
N TYR A 82 -4.63 -11.82 -1.54
CA TYR A 82 -3.35 -12.42 -1.91
C TYR A 82 -2.16 -11.63 -1.34
N LEU A 83 -2.12 -10.32 -1.58
CA LEU A 83 -1.01 -9.46 -1.12
C LEU A 83 -0.89 -9.45 0.40
N LYS A 84 -2.00 -9.25 1.10
CA LYS A 84 -2.02 -9.20 2.57
C LYS A 84 -1.72 -10.56 3.20
N GLY A 85 -2.33 -11.62 2.71
CA GLY A 85 -2.14 -12.97 3.24
C GLY A 85 -0.72 -13.49 3.04
N LYS A 86 -0.22 -13.46 1.81
CA LYS A 86 1.13 -13.94 1.48
C LYS A 86 2.22 -13.08 2.10
N SER A 87 2.06 -11.76 2.07
CA SER A 87 3.05 -10.88 2.68
C SER A 87 3.15 -11.07 4.19
N SER A 88 2.02 -11.29 4.90
CA SER A 88 2.05 -11.59 6.33
C SER A 88 2.93 -12.80 6.64
N LEU A 89 2.75 -13.89 5.91
CA LEU A 89 3.56 -15.10 6.10
C LEU A 89 5.03 -14.84 5.83
N MET A 90 5.35 -14.14 4.76
CA MET A 90 6.74 -13.84 4.38
C MET A 90 7.41 -12.87 5.36
N ILE A 91 6.68 -11.88 5.87
CA ILE A 91 7.18 -10.95 6.89
C ILE A 91 7.52 -11.71 8.16
N PHE A 92 6.64 -12.58 8.64
CA PHE A 92 6.89 -13.37 9.84
C PHE A 92 8.01 -14.39 9.66
N ASP A 93 8.23 -14.92 8.47
CA ASP A 93 9.35 -15.82 8.20
C ASP A 93 10.69 -15.08 8.29
N ARG A 94 10.74 -13.83 7.81
CA ARG A 94 11.96 -12.99 7.89
C ARG A 94 12.18 -12.35 9.25
N HIS A 95 11.10 -12.06 9.97
CA HIS A 95 11.08 -11.36 11.25
C HIS A 95 10.30 -12.18 12.29
N ALA A 96 10.84 -13.34 12.67
CA ALA A 96 10.20 -14.31 13.55
C ALA A 96 9.81 -13.74 14.92
N ASN A 97 10.55 -12.76 15.42
CA ASN A 97 10.25 -12.08 16.69
C ASN A 97 8.93 -11.30 16.66
N LEU A 98 8.44 -10.90 15.50
CA LEU A 98 7.14 -10.23 15.37
C LEU A 98 5.96 -11.14 15.65
N LYS A 99 6.10 -12.46 15.44
CA LYS A 99 5.04 -13.43 15.74
C LYS A 99 4.55 -13.33 17.18
N TYR A 100 5.47 -13.12 18.11
CA TYR A 100 5.17 -13.01 19.54
C TYR A 100 4.39 -11.73 19.88
N LYS A 101 4.62 -10.65 19.12
CA LYS A 101 3.91 -9.38 19.34
C LYS A 101 2.49 -9.40 18.80
N TYR A 102 2.22 -10.15 17.73
CA TYR A 102 0.94 -10.13 17.03
C TYR A 102 0.01 -11.26 17.46
N GLY A 103 0.50 -12.24 18.21
CA GLY A 103 -0.28 -13.34 18.80
C GLY A 103 -0.89 -14.31 17.78
N ASP A 104 -0.97 -13.92 16.53
CA ASP A 104 -1.44 -14.72 15.40
C ASP A 104 -0.60 -14.41 14.14
N ARG A 105 -0.93 -15.05 13.02
CA ARG A 105 -0.18 -14.89 11.77
C ARG A 105 -0.69 -13.74 10.90
N HIS A 106 -1.43 -12.81 11.46
CA HIS A 106 -1.96 -11.66 10.75
C HIS A 106 -1.13 -10.41 11.05
N PHE A 107 -0.29 -10.02 10.13
CA PHE A 107 0.49 -8.78 10.22
C PHE A 107 -0.39 -7.54 9.98
N TRP A 108 -1.29 -7.62 9.00
CA TRP A 108 -2.13 -6.51 8.57
C TRP A 108 -3.45 -6.46 9.32
N ALA A 109 -3.95 -5.25 9.53
CA ALA A 109 -5.31 -5.03 9.99
C ALA A 109 -6.32 -5.58 8.96
N ARG A 110 -7.51 -5.94 9.41
CA ARG A 110 -8.60 -6.32 8.52
C ARG A 110 -8.99 -5.13 7.63
N GLY A 111 -9.41 -5.44 6.41
CA GLY A 111 -9.86 -4.43 5.48
C GLY A 111 -8.72 -3.63 4.86
N TYR A 112 -9.10 -2.71 4.02
CA TYR A 112 -8.23 -1.79 3.31
C TYR A 112 -9.09 -0.67 2.74
N TYR A 113 -8.47 0.47 2.43
CA TYR A 113 -9.10 1.51 1.64
C TYR A 113 -8.81 1.24 0.16
N VAL A 114 -9.81 1.46 -0.70
CA VAL A 114 -9.62 1.42 -2.15
C VAL A 114 -10.41 2.53 -2.82
N ASP A 115 -9.78 3.18 -3.78
CA ASP A 115 -10.41 4.15 -4.66
C ASP A 115 -10.01 3.86 -6.11
N THR A 116 -10.94 4.08 -7.02
CA THR A 116 -10.66 3.97 -8.46
C THR A 116 -9.93 5.21 -8.94
N VAL A 117 -8.96 5.01 -9.80
CA VAL A 117 -8.14 6.08 -10.36
C VAL A 117 -8.47 6.22 -11.84
N GLY A 118 -8.97 7.38 -12.21
CA GLY A 118 -9.26 7.74 -13.59
C GLY A 118 -8.26 8.76 -14.13
N ARG A 119 -8.76 9.87 -14.63
CA ARG A 119 -7.97 10.97 -15.19
C ARG A 119 -7.15 11.74 -14.16
N ASN A 120 -7.42 11.55 -12.87
CA ASN A 120 -6.71 12.17 -11.75
C ASN A 120 -5.46 11.43 -11.31
N LYS A 121 -4.94 10.50 -12.10
CA LYS A 121 -3.76 9.67 -11.80
C LYS A 121 -2.57 10.48 -11.33
N LYS A 122 -2.23 11.56 -12.02
CA LYS A 122 -1.09 12.42 -11.66
C LYS A 122 -1.25 13.05 -10.27
N GLN A 123 -2.46 13.51 -9.95
CA GLN A 123 -2.75 14.07 -8.63
C GLN A 123 -2.59 13.05 -7.52
N ILE A 124 -3.02 11.81 -7.75
CA ILE A 124 -2.88 10.72 -6.80
C ILE A 124 -1.41 10.31 -6.65
N GLN A 125 -0.66 10.22 -7.74
CA GLN A 125 0.78 9.95 -7.69
C GLN A 125 1.53 11.01 -6.88
N GLU A 126 1.24 12.29 -7.11
CA GLU A 126 1.83 13.40 -6.36
C GLU A 126 1.45 13.35 -4.89
N TYR A 127 0.18 13.02 -4.58
CA TYR A 127 -0.29 12.84 -3.21
C TYR A 127 0.51 11.75 -2.49
N ILE A 128 0.68 10.59 -3.10
CA ILE A 128 1.43 9.46 -2.53
C ILE A 128 2.89 9.86 -2.28
N LYS A 129 3.52 10.57 -3.21
CA LYS A 129 4.89 11.09 -3.05
C LYS A 129 5.01 12.07 -1.90
N ARG A 130 4.05 13.00 -1.77
CA ARG A 130 4.02 13.98 -0.69
C ARG A 130 3.83 13.36 0.69
N GLN A 131 3.19 12.20 0.78
CA GLN A 131 3.04 11.48 2.05
C GLN A 131 4.40 11.12 2.64
N LEU A 132 5.37 10.72 1.81
CA LEU A 132 6.73 10.46 2.28
C LEU A 132 7.38 11.72 2.88
N GLU A 133 7.29 12.84 2.17
CA GLU A 133 7.85 14.11 2.64
C GLU A 133 7.18 14.55 3.93
N THR A 134 5.85 14.43 4.01
CA THR A 134 5.09 14.76 5.21
C THR A 134 5.45 13.85 6.38
N ASP A 135 5.63 12.56 6.14
CA ASP A 135 6.02 11.61 7.17
C ASP A 135 7.46 11.84 7.63
N GLN A 136 8.37 12.17 6.74
CA GLN A 136 9.73 12.55 7.10
C GLN A 136 9.77 13.84 7.92
N ILE A 137 8.90 14.78 7.59
CA ILE A 137 8.73 16.03 8.37
C ILE A 137 8.04 15.74 9.69
N ALA A 138 7.04 14.87 9.71
CA ALA A 138 6.31 14.48 10.93
C ALA A 138 7.19 13.73 11.92
N ASP A 139 8.17 12.95 11.44
CA ASP A 139 9.21 12.34 12.29
C ASP A 139 10.11 13.41 12.97
N GLN A 140 10.18 14.61 12.38
CA GLN A 140 10.93 15.75 12.89
C GLN A 140 10.07 16.77 13.64
N MET A 141 8.76 16.80 13.37
CA MET A 141 7.78 17.70 13.98
C MET A 141 6.84 16.90 14.88
N SER A 142 6.26 17.53 15.88
CA SER A 142 5.30 16.86 16.76
C SER A 142 4.12 16.30 15.96
N LEU A 143 3.65 15.11 16.31
CA LEU A 143 2.50 14.36 15.74
C LEU A 143 1.21 15.18 15.54
N LYS A 144 1.21 16.45 15.87
CA LYS A 144 0.03 17.34 15.81
C LYS A 144 -0.39 17.73 14.39
N GLU A 145 0.46 17.53 13.39
CA GLU A 145 0.22 17.97 12.01
C GLU A 145 0.06 16.83 11.01
N PHE A 146 -0.01 15.61 11.50
CA PHE A 146 -0.17 14.44 10.64
C PHE A 146 -1.58 14.38 10.05
N VAL A 147 -1.66 14.36 8.71
CA VAL A 147 -2.92 14.08 8.02
C VAL A 147 -3.13 12.58 8.00
N ASP A 148 -4.19 12.10 8.65
CA ASP A 148 -4.55 10.69 8.58
C ASP A 148 -4.93 10.33 7.13
N PRO A 149 -4.16 9.45 6.45
CA PRO A 149 -4.44 9.08 5.07
C PRO A 149 -5.76 8.33 4.91
N PHE A 150 -6.26 7.70 5.98
CA PHE A 150 -7.53 7.00 5.95
C PHE A 150 -8.73 7.93 6.11
N THR A 151 -8.59 9.04 6.81
CA THR A 151 -9.68 9.99 7.05
C THR A 151 -9.53 11.30 6.29
N GLY A 152 -8.33 11.60 5.79
CA GLY A 152 -8.02 12.90 5.20
C GLY A 152 -8.05 14.05 6.21
N ASN A 153 -8.34 13.76 7.47
CA ASN A 153 -8.42 14.75 8.53
C ASN A 153 -7.02 15.04 9.08
N LYS A 154 -6.71 16.30 9.21
CA LYS A 154 -5.58 16.71 10.02
C LYS A 154 -5.87 16.28 11.45
N ASN A 155 -5.02 15.42 12.01
CA ASN A 155 -5.10 15.12 13.43
C ASN A 155 -4.73 16.38 14.23
N THR A 156 -5.72 17.20 14.48
CA THR A 156 -5.64 18.25 15.49
C THR A 156 -5.92 17.61 16.85
N LYS A 157 -5.05 16.72 17.30
CA LYS A 157 -5.05 16.40 18.71
C LYS A 157 -4.32 17.52 19.44
N ALA A 158 -5.14 18.31 20.03
CA ALA A 158 -4.69 19.21 21.07
C ALA A 158 -3.88 18.44 22.13
#